data_b30466a45608fdd31e29560e23f61a9d
#
_entry.id   b30466a45608fdd31e29560e23f61a9d
#
_cell.length_a   1.000
_cell.length_b   1.000
_cell.length_c   1.000
_cell.angle_alpha   90.00
_cell.angle_beta   90.00
_cell.angle_gamma   90.00
#
_symmetry.space_group_name_H-M   'P 1'
#
loop_
_entity.id
_entity.type
_entity.pdbx_description
1 polymer ?
#
loop_
_entity_poly.entity_id
_entity_poly.type
_entity_poly.pdbx_seq_one_letter_code
_entity_poly.pdbx_strand_id
1 'polypeptide(L)'
;MNDKNFIEELRQKREEYGVTQTRLAVACGISREYYNRIEKGKQPLNDELREVIEKQIERFNPQEPLFLLIDYFRVRFPTTDALKIIRDVLQLKADYMLYEDYGKYGYESKYVLGDINIMCSMQEHLGVLLELKGKGCRQMECYLLAQERSWYDFMLDCMTAG
;
A
#
# COMPACT_ATOMS: atom_id res chain seq x y z
N MET A 1 -29.86 18.68 12.16
CA MET A 1 -29.33 19.44 11.00
C MET A 1 -30.36 19.32 9.88
N ASN A 2 -30.73 20.42 9.20
CA ASN A 2 -31.81 20.37 8.20
C ASN A 2 -31.29 19.63 6.95
N ASP A 3 -32.06 18.67 6.41
CA ASP A 3 -31.67 17.86 5.25
C ASP A 3 -31.22 18.68 4.03
N LYS A 4 -31.76 19.87 3.85
CA LYS A 4 -31.36 20.78 2.77
C LYS A 4 -29.93 21.27 2.91
N ASN A 5 -29.50 21.63 4.10
CA ASN A 5 -28.12 22.09 4.34
C ASN A 5 -27.13 20.94 4.15
N PHE A 6 -27.47 19.75 4.65
CA PHE A 6 -26.65 18.56 4.46
C PHE A 6 -26.45 18.21 2.98
N ILE A 7 -27.53 18.23 2.19
CA ILE A 7 -27.47 17.91 0.76
C ILE A 7 -26.61 18.93 -0.01
N GLU A 8 -26.69 20.20 0.35
CA GLU A 8 -25.89 21.26 -0.27
C GLU A 8 -24.40 21.11 0.04
N GLU A 9 -24.07 20.89 1.32
CA GLU A 9 -22.70 20.60 1.78
C GLU A 9 -22.12 19.32 1.12
N LEU A 10 -22.92 18.27 1.04
CA LEU A 10 -22.52 17.02 0.38
C LEU A 10 -22.22 17.23 -1.11
N ARG A 11 -23.07 17.97 -1.80
CA ARG A 11 -22.87 18.29 -3.22
C ARG A 11 -21.60 19.10 -3.43
N GLN A 12 -21.40 20.14 -2.64
CA GLN A 12 -20.21 20.98 -2.70
C GLN A 12 -18.95 20.18 -2.46
N LYS A 13 -18.94 19.34 -1.42
CA LYS A 13 -17.82 18.46 -1.07
C LYS A 13 -17.52 17.44 -2.16
N ARG A 14 -18.57 16.84 -2.76
CA ARG A 14 -18.40 15.92 -3.88
C ARG A 14 -17.76 16.60 -5.10
N GLU A 15 -18.18 17.82 -5.42
CA GLU A 15 -17.63 18.60 -6.54
C GLU A 15 -16.19 19.03 -6.25
N GLU A 16 -15.89 19.45 -5.03
CA GLU A 16 -14.53 19.79 -4.58
C GLU A 16 -13.57 18.60 -4.67
N TYR A 17 -14.03 17.41 -4.30
CA TYR A 17 -13.23 16.18 -4.39
C TYR A 17 -13.17 15.58 -5.81
N GLY A 18 -13.82 16.23 -6.80
CA GLY A 18 -13.86 15.75 -8.19
C GLY A 18 -14.58 14.40 -8.37
N VAL A 19 -15.49 14.07 -7.46
CA VAL A 19 -16.21 12.77 -7.48
C VAL A 19 -17.49 12.91 -8.29
N THR A 20 -17.71 11.99 -9.23
CA THR A 20 -18.97 11.94 -9.98
C THR A 20 -20.11 11.35 -9.14
N GLN A 21 -21.37 11.73 -9.42
CA GLN A 21 -22.55 11.14 -8.78
C GLN A 21 -22.56 9.60 -8.91
N THR A 22 -22.16 9.07 -10.07
CA THR A 22 -22.09 7.63 -10.32
C THR A 22 -21.07 6.96 -9.39
N ARG A 23 -19.90 7.56 -9.23
CA ARG A 23 -18.83 7.00 -8.40
C ARG A 23 -19.20 6.96 -6.92
N LEU A 24 -19.82 8.04 -6.42
CA LEU A 24 -20.28 8.08 -5.03
C LEU A 24 -21.47 7.15 -4.80
N ALA A 25 -22.43 7.10 -5.72
CA ALA A 25 -23.56 6.17 -5.63
C ALA A 25 -23.11 4.71 -5.53
N VAL A 26 -22.17 4.29 -6.40
CA VAL A 26 -21.57 2.94 -6.35
C VAL A 26 -20.90 2.68 -5.01
N ALA A 27 -20.14 3.63 -4.49
CA ALA A 27 -19.47 3.51 -3.19
C ALA A 27 -20.48 3.36 -2.03
N CYS A 28 -21.65 3.99 -2.15
CA CYS A 28 -22.74 3.88 -1.16
C CYS A 28 -23.67 2.66 -1.39
N GLY A 29 -23.43 1.85 -2.44
CA GLY A 29 -24.28 0.69 -2.75
C GLY A 29 -25.68 1.05 -3.25
N ILE A 30 -25.87 2.23 -3.85
CA ILE A 30 -27.14 2.71 -4.39
C ILE A 30 -27.05 3.05 -5.89
N SER A 31 -28.21 3.16 -6.57
CA SER A 31 -28.21 3.57 -7.97
C SER A 31 -27.90 5.06 -8.15
N ARG A 32 -27.33 5.44 -9.30
CA ARG A 32 -27.09 6.84 -9.65
C ARG A 32 -28.37 7.67 -9.63
N GLU A 33 -29.48 7.09 -10.13
CA GLU A 33 -30.79 7.74 -10.20
C GLU A 33 -31.31 8.05 -8.80
N TYR A 34 -31.14 7.11 -7.85
CA TYR A 34 -31.54 7.29 -6.47
C TYR A 34 -30.68 8.40 -5.81
N TYR A 35 -29.35 8.35 -5.99
CA TYR A 35 -28.44 9.38 -5.48
C TYR A 35 -28.78 10.78 -6.05
N ASN A 36 -29.03 10.89 -7.37
CA ASN A 36 -29.43 12.15 -7.99
C ASN A 36 -30.73 12.73 -7.43
N ARG A 37 -31.69 11.85 -7.05
CA ARG A 37 -32.93 12.31 -6.36
C ARG A 37 -32.64 12.87 -4.97
N ILE A 38 -31.68 12.28 -4.26
CA ILE A 38 -31.21 12.77 -2.95
C ILE A 38 -30.62 14.18 -3.14
N GLU A 39 -29.66 14.36 -4.04
CA GLU A 39 -29.03 15.68 -4.30
C GLU A 39 -30.04 16.75 -4.77
N LYS A 40 -31.14 16.35 -5.37
CA LYS A 40 -32.24 17.26 -5.75
C LYS A 40 -33.27 17.50 -4.67
N GLY A 41 -33.09 16.91 -3.50
CA GLY A 41 -34.04 16.99 -2.39
C GLY A 41 -35.39 16.33 -2.69
N LYS A 42 -35.45 15.44 -3.69
CA LYS A 42 -36.68 14.72 -4.11
C LYS A 42 -36.85 13.36 -3.43
N GLN A 43 -35.86 12.92 -2.71
CA GLN A 43 -35.82 11.66 -1.99
C GLN A 43 -35.43 11.97 -0.54
N PRO A 44 -36.24 11.55 0.45
CA PRO A 44 -35.87 11.69 1.86
C PRO A 44 -34.64 10.83 2.16
N LEU A 45 -33.77 11.35 3.02
CA LEU A 45 -32.55 10.69 3.44
C LEU A 45 -32.77 10.17 4.86
N ASN A 46 -32.66 8.84 5.06
CA ASN A 46 -32.65 8.28 6.39
C ASN A 46 -31.25 8.40 7.03
N ASP A 47 -31.20 8.30 8.36
CA ASP A 47 -29.96 8.50 9.11
C ASP A 47 -28.87 7.47 8.74
N GLU A 48 -29.25 6.20 8.50
CA GLU A 48 -28.31 5.14 8.11
C GLU A 48 -27.62 5.46 6.77
N LEU A 49 -28.40 5.87 5.77
CA LEU A 49 -27.83 6.21 4.46
C LEU A 49 -27.02 7.50 4.52
N ARG A 50 -27.39 8.45 5.39
CA ARG A 50 -26.62 9.66 5.65
C ARG A 50 -25.23 9.31 6.15
N GLU A 51 -25.11 8.48 7.18
CA GLU A 51 -23.84 8.03 7.74
C GLU A 51 -22.98 7.30 6.69
N VAL A 52 -23.62 6.45 5.88
CA VAL A 52 -22.92 5.76 4.78
C VAL A 52 -22.36 6.76 3.78
N ILE A 53 -23.15 7.74 3.35
CA ILE A 53 -22.71 8.74 2.38
C ILE A 53 -21.58 9.59 2.95
N GLU A 54 -21.69 10.07 4.18
CA GLU A 54 -20.63 10.84 4.87
C GLU A 54 -19.33 10.05 4.95
N LYS A 55 -19.40 8.79 5.36
CA LYS A 55 -18.22 7.92 5.42
C LYS A 55 -17.60 7.65 4.05
N GLN A 56 -18.43 7.46 3.02
CA GLN A 56 -17.91 7.14 1.68
C GLN A 56 -17.34 8.36 0.98
N ILE A 57 -17.91 9.57 1.16
CA ILE A 57 -17.36 10.78 0.53
C ILE A 57 -15.97 11.11 1.06
N GLU A 58 -15.72 10.93 2.37
CA GLU A 58 -14.41 11.17 2.98
C GLU A 58 -13.29 10.30 2.35
N ARG A 59 -13.61 9.10 1.89
CA ARG A 59 -12.65 8.25 1.20
C ARG A 59 -12.13 8.82 -0.13
N PHE A 60 -12.78 9.83 -0.65
CA PHE A 60 -12.39 10.53 -1.87
C PHE A 60 -11.71 11.88 -1.60
N ASN A 61 -11.48 12.21 -0.32
CA ASN A 61 -10.79 13.44 0.05
C ASN A 61 -9.37 13.46 -0.56
N PRO A 62 -9.05 14.41 -1.46
CA PRO A 62 -7.74 14.47 -2.10
C PRO A 62 -6.61 14.84 -1.12
N GLN A 63 -6.95 15.33 0.07
CA GLN A 63 -6.00 15.66 1.13
C GLN A 63 -5.70 14.47 2.06
N GLU A 64 -6.48 13.40 1.96
CA GLU A 64 -6.19 12.17 2.71
C GLU A 64 -4.95 11.49 2.13
N PRO A 65 -4.02 11.06 2.97
CA PRO A 65 -2.83 10.38 2.49
C PRO A 65 -3.20 9.07 1.79
N LEU A 66 -2.59 8.85 0.64
CA LEU A 66 -2.69 7.58 -0.08
C LEU A 66 -2.04 6.48 0.77
N PHE A 67 -2.83 5.51 1.19
CA PHE A 67 -2.31 4.29 1.80
C PHE A 67 -1.90 3.32 0.70
N LEU A 68 -0.59 3.12 0.55
CA LEU A 68 -0.04 2.10 -0.32
C LEU A 68 0.08 0.78 0.47
N LEU A 69 -0.68 -0.22 0.05
CA LEU A 69 -0.59 -1.57 0.60
C LEU A 69 0.22 -2.44 -0.37
N ILE A 70 1.40 -2.88 0.06
CA ILE A 70 2.24 -3.78 -0.72
C ILE A 70 2.11 -5.19 -0.15
N ASP A 71 1.61 -6.10 -0.98
CA ASP A 71 1.38 -7.50 -0.61
C ASP A 71 2.43 -8.45 -1.18
N TYR A 72 3.14 -7.99 -2.19
CA TYR A 72 4.23 -8.72 -2.82
C TYR A 72 5.28 -7.74 -3.33
N PHE A 73 6.54 -7.99 -2.98
CA PHE A 73 7.68 -7.23 -3.47
C PHE A 73 8.81 -8.18 -3.81
N ARG A 74 9.37 -8.05 -4.99
CA ARG A 74 10.49 -8.86 -5.46
C ARG A 74 11.43 -8.00 -6.27
N VAL A 75 12.71 -8.02 -5.92
CA VAL A 75 13.76 -7.30 -6.64
C VAL A 75 15.02 -8.13 -6.72
N ARG A 76 15.68 -8.08 -7.86
CA ARG A 76 16.99 -8.70 -8.10
C ARG A 76 18.04 -7.62 -8.20
N PHE A 77 19.11 -7.78 -7.45
CA PHE A 77 20.29 -6.91 -7.49
C PHE A 77 21.40 -7.56 -8.33
N PRO A 78 22.02 -6.82 -9.24
CA PRO A 78 23.12 -7.33 -10.06
C PRO A 78 24.46 -7.36 -9.28
N THR A 79 24.46 -7.98 -8.12
CA THR A 79 25.61 -8.18 -7.24
C THR A 79 25.52 -9.53 -6.55
N THR A 80 26.64 -10.14 -6.23
CA THR A 80 26.70 -11.38 -5.42
C THR A 80 26.89 -11.08 -3.92
N ASP A 81 27.10 -9.83 -3.55
CA ASP A 81 27.29 -9.41 -2.15
C ASP A 81 25.94 -9.18 -1.45
N ALA A 82 25.38 -10.26 -0.89
CA ALA A 82 24.14 -10.20 -0.13
C ALA A 82 24.25 -9.39 1.16
N LEU A 83 25.44 -9.39 1.81
CA LEU A 83 25.67 -8.63 3.04
C LEU A 83 25.61 -7.13 2.79
N LYS A 84 26.09 -6.69 1.64
CA LYS A 84 25.94 -5.29 1.20
C LYS A 84 24.47 -4.91 1.05
N ILE A 85 23.66 -5.75 0.42
CA ILE A 85 22.22 -5.49 0.26
C ILE A 85 21.51 -5.45 1.61
N ILE A 86 21.83 -6.37 2.53
CA ILE A 86 21.25 -6.41 3.87
C ILE A 86 21.58 -5.11 4.63
N ARG A 87 22.83 -4.66 4.57
CA ARG A 87 23.29 -3.49 5.32
C ARG A 87 22.82 -2.18 4.68
N ASP A 88 22.98 -2.02 3.36
CA ASP A 88 22.84 -0.72 2.70
C ASP A 88 21.40 -0.47 2.20
N VAL A 89 20.67 -1.52 1.80
CA VAL A 89 19.31 -1.40 1.26
C VAL A 89 18.25 -1.69 2.35
N LEU A 90 18.36 -2.83 3.04
CA LEU A 90 17.41 -3.16 4.10
C LEU A 90 17.72 -2.43 5.40
N GLN A 91 18.96 -1.95 5.58
CA GLN A 91 19.47 -1.33 6.81
C GLN A 91 19.25 -2.23 8.03
N LEU A 92 19.50 -3.52 7.83
CA LEU A 92 19.42 -4.56 8.86
C LEU A 92 20.81 -5.09 9.19
N LYS A 93 20.94 -5.69 10.36
CA LYS A 93 22.16 -6.39 10.77
C LYS A 93 22.07 -7.85 10.38
N ALA A 94 23.03 -8.33 9.59
CA ALA A 94 23.07 -9.72 9.14
C ALA A 94 23.15 -10.72 10.29
N ASP A 95 23.73 -10.33 11.44
CA ASP A 95 23.85 -11.15 12.63
C ASP A 95 22.48 -11.60 13.21
N TYR A 96 21.40 -10.90 12.87
CA TYR A 96 20.05 -11.27 13.28
C TYR A 96 19.35 -12.20 12.27
N MET A 97 20.02 -12.49 11.14
CA MET A 97 19.47 -13.32 10.08
C MET A 97 20.00 -14.74 10.18
N LEU A 98 19.13 -15.71 9.97
CA LEU A 98 19.51 -17.10 9.82
C LEU A 98 20.06 -17.31 8.41
N TYR A 99 21.28 -17.85 8.31
CA TYR A 99 21.83 -18.30 7.03
C TYR A 99 21.45 -19.76 6.80
N GLU A 100 20.94 -20.05 5.62
CA GLU A 100 20.58 -21.39 5.15
C GLU A 100 21.36 -21.71 3.87
N ASP A 101 21.99 -22.88 3.82
CA ASP A 101 22.83 -23.37 2.71
C ASP A 101 22.00 -23.95 1.55
N TYR A 102 20.75 -23.59 1.48
CA TYR A 102 19.82 -23.89 0.38
C TYR A 102 18.94 -22.69 0.06
N GLY A 103 18.70 -22.49 -1.21
CA GLY A 103 17.84 -21.42 -1.71
C GLY A 103 16.64 -21.93 -2.50
N LYS A 104 15.97 -21.02 -3.19
CA LYS A 104 14.89 -21.31 -4.14
C LYS A 104 15.25 -20.72 -5.50
N TYR A 105 14.55 -21.10 -6.54
CA TYR A 105 14.68 -20.53 -7.89
C TYR A 105 16.09 -20.64 -8.51
N GLY A 106 16.88 -21.66 -8.10
CA GLY A 106 18.25 -21.85 -8.57
C GLY A 106 19.33 -21.10 -7.77
N TYR A 107 18.94 -20.43 -6.67
CA TYR A 107 19.88 -19.84 -5.73
C TYR A 107 20.42 -20.89 -4.77
N GLU A 108 21.71 -20.83 -4.44
CA GLU A 108 22.41 -21.84 -3.63
C GLU A 108 22.15 -21.67 -2.13
N SER A 109 21.91 -20.44 -1.68
CA SER A 109 21.75 -20.14 -0.26
C SER A 109 20.79 -18.96 -0.03
N LYS A 110 20.46 -18.67 1.21
CA LYS A 110 19.66 -17.53 1.58
C LYS A 110 19.92 -17.05 3.01
N TYR A 111 19.65 -15.76 3.24
CA TYR A 111 19.45 -15.19 4.57
C TYR A 111 17.96 -15.05 4.84
N VAL A 112 17.55 -15.39 6.06
CA VAL A 112 16.14 -15.37 6.48
C VAL A 112 16.00 -14.58 7.78
N LEU A 113 15.04 -13.66 7.81
CA LEU A 113 14.61 -12.97 9.02
C LEU A 113 13.07 -13.00 9.06
N GLY A 114 12.51 -13.96 9.80
CA GLY A 114 11.07 -14.21 9.78
C GLY A 114 10.57 -14.56 8.38
N ASP A 115 9.73 -13.68 7.82
CA ASP A 115 9.17 -13.84 6.47
C ASP A 115 9.94 -13.07 5.37
N ILE A 116 11.06 -12.42 5.72
CA ILE A 116 11.97 -11.76 4.77
C ILE A 116 13.00 -12.78 4.29
N ASN A 117 13.09 -12.96 2.97
CA ASN A 117 14.03 -13.89 2.34
C ASN A 117 14.95 -13.16 1.36
N ILE A 118 16.25 -13.37 1.51
CA ILE A 118 17.29 -12.82 0.63
C ILE A 118 18.07 -14.01 0.06
N MET A 119 17.78 -14.33 -1.19
CA MET A 119 18.42 -15.45 -1.90
C MET A 119 19.77 -15.02 -2.45
N CYS A 120 20.75 -15.86 -2.32
CA CYS A 120 22.14 -15.59 -2.68
C CYS A 120 22.64 -16.58 -3.71
N SER A 121 23.35 -16.07 -4.71
CA SER A 121 24.07 -16.89 -5.69
C SER A 121 25.47 -16.34 -5.87
N MET A 122 26.41 -17.25 -6.10
CA MET A 122 27.76 -16.90 -6.52
C MET A 122 27.83 -16.61 -8.03
N GLN A 123 26.75 -16.86 -8.76
CA GLN A 123 26.65 -16.63 -10.19
C GLN A 123 26.19 -15.20 -10.44
N GLU A 124 27.01 -14.39 -11.09
CA GLU A 124 26.72 -12.96 -11.35
C GLU A 124 25.39 -12.73 -12.09
N HIS A 125 25.01 -13.64 -13.00
CA HIS A 125 23.77 -13.51 -13.76
C HIS A 125 22.51 -13.72 -12.90
N LEU A 126 22.60 -14.39 -11.74
CA LEU A 126 21.54 -14.53 -10.77
C LEU A 126 21.54 -13.39 -9.72
N GLY A 127 22.74 -13.01 -9.25
CA GLY A 127 22.91 -11.96 -8.25
C GLY A 127 22.25 -12.26 -6.90
N VAL A 128 21.73 -11.24 -6.26
CA VAL A 128 20.97 -11.33 -4.99
C VAL A 128 19.49 -11.06 -5.27
N LEU A 129 18.61 -11.88 -4.74
CA LEU A 129 17.16 -11.74 -4.89
C LEU A 129 16.50 -11.52 -3.53
N LEU A 130 15.89 -10.36 -3.35
CA LEU A 130 14.99 -10.09 -2.23
C LEU A 130 13.56 -10.48 -2.61
N GLU A 131 12.90 -11.24 -1.78
CA GLU A 131 11.49 -11.60 -1.93
C GLU A 131 10.74 -11.40 -0.62
N LEU A 132 9.68 -10.58 -0.68
CA LEU A 132 8.74 -10.31 0.40
C LEU A 132 7.34 -10.73 -0.06
N LYS A 133 6.68 -11.59 0.70
CA LYS A 133 5.31 -12.06 0.40
C LYS A 133 4.43 -11.82 1.61
N GLY A 134 3.25 -11.26 1.41
CA GLY A 134 2.24 -11.09 2.44
C GLY A 134 2.80 -10.64 3.80
N LYS A 135 3.03 -11.57 4.71
CA LYS A 135 3.62 -11.31 6.03
C LYS A 135 5.01 -10.67 5.95
N GLY A 136 5.82 -11.05 4.98
CA GLY A 136 7.14 -10.44 4.75
C GLY A 136 7.06 -8.96 4.40
N CYS A 137 6.04 -8.54 3.63
CA CYS A 137 5.80 -7.14 3.36
C CYS A 137 5.37 -6.39 4.64
N ARG A 138 4.51 -6.99 5.48
CA ARG A 138 4.11 -6.40 6.77
C ARG A 138 5.29 -6.28 7.73
N GLN A 139 6.14 -7.31 7.78
CA GLN A 139 7.35 -7.28 8.59
C GLN A 139 8.32 -6.19 8.12
N MET A 140 8.55 -6.07 6.81
CA MET A 140 9.39 -5.02 6.25
C MET A 140 8.83 -3.63 6.53
N GLU A 141 7.52 -3.44 6.44
CA GLU A 141 6.85 -2.19 6.79
C GLU A 141 7.12 -1.77 8.23
N CYS A 142 7.10 -2.71 9.19
CA CYS A 142 7.48 -2.42 10.58
C CYS A 142 8.93 -1.95 10.71
N TYR A 143 9.86 -2.55 9.96
CA TYR A 143 11.25 -2.10 9.96
C TYR A 143 11.41 -0.72 9.31
N LEU A 144 10.73 -0.47 8.19
CA LEU A 144 10.76 0.84 7.54
C LEU A 144 10.24 1.94 8.47
N LEU A 145 9.13 1.70 9.17
CA LEU A 145 8.60 2.63 10.17
C LEU A 145 9.61 2.90 11.29
N ALA A 146 10.27 1.86 11.81
CA ALA A 146 11.30 2.00 12.85
C ALA A 146 12.56 2.74 12.35
N GLN A 147 12.82 2.72 11.06
CA GLN A 147 13.90 3.42 10.37
C GLN A 147 13.51 4.82 9.89
N GLU A 148 12.26 5.26 10.15
CA GLU A 148 11.69 6.52 9.65
C GLU A 148 11.73 6.61 8.11
N ARG A 149 11.53 5.48 7.42
CA ARG A 149 11.55 5.34 5.96
C ARG A 149 10.18 4.92 5.44
N SER A 150 9.84 5.41 4.26
CA SER A 150 8.67 4.96 3.52
C SER A 150 9.00 3.81 2.55
N TRP A 151 7.97 3.15 2.02
CA TRP A 151 8.15 2.22 0.90
C TRP A 151 8.76 2.88 -0.33
N TYR A 152 8.50 4.17 -0.54
CA TYR A 152 9.11 4.92 -1.64
C TYR A 152 10.62 5.05 -1.47
N ASP A 153 11.09 5.41 -0.26
CA ASP A 153 12.52 5.51 0.04
C ASP A 153 13.21 4.16 -0.14
N PHE A 154 12.57 3.09 0.33
CA PHE A 154 13.08 1.73 0.17
C PHE A 154 13.19 1.29 -1.29
N MET A 155 12.17 1.57 -2.12
CA MET A 155 12.22 1.28 -3.55
C MET A 155 13.32 2.08 -4.25
N LEU A 156 13.52 3.33 -3.86
CA LEU A 156 14.59 4.17 -4.41
C LEU A 156 15.97 3.59 -4.06
N ASP A 157 16.18 3.15 -2.82
CA ASP A 157 17.41 2.49 -2.40
C ASP A 157 17.63 1.17 -3.17
N CYS A 158 16.57 0.39 -3.41
CA CYS A 158 16.67 -0.79 -4.27
C CYS A 158 17.11 -0.49 -5.70
N MET A 159 16.66 0.63 -6.26
CA MET A 159 17.01 1.05 -7.63
C MET A 159 18.44 1.57 -7.74
N THR A 160 18.98 2.13 -6.67
CA THR A 160 20.33 2.75 -6.65
C THR A 160 21.42 1.78 -6.18
N ALA A 161 21.06 0.62 -5.64
CA ALA A 161 21.99 -0.36 -5.08
C ALA A 161 22.60 -1.32 -6.10
N GLY A 162 22.36 -1.09 -7.40
CA GLY A 162 22.85 -1.91 -8.52
C GLY A 162 24.23 -1.50 -9.03
#